data_bc7ab1259a07aec9a07e15b429945196
#
_entry.id   bc7ab1259a07aec9a07e15b429945196
#
_cell.length_a   1.000
_cell.length_b   1.000
_cell.length_c   1.000
_cell.angle_alpha   90.00
_cell.angle_beta   90.00
_cell.angle_gamma   90.00
#
_symmetry.space_group_name_H-M   'P 1'
#
loop_
_entity.id
_entity.type
_entity.pdbx_description
1 polymer ?
#
loop_
_entity_poly.entity_id
_entity_poly.type
_entity_poly.pdbx_seq_one_letter_code
_entity_poly.pdbx_strand_id
1 'polypeptide(L)'
;FHQDAVILSAQASRGPADVPMRQALIAARNNKKAVDRESFMAAIDRIIGGLEHSSKIISADEKQAIAIHEAGHATVSWFLEYSNEMVKVSIVPRGMALGAAWYMPEERQITPLQALLDQMCMTLGGRAAEELTLGQVSTGALNDLEKVTKMAYAIVVYYGMSEKIPNVCYYDSTGQSYGFSKPYGGERAKQIDDEVSRIINEQYERAKQILRDHKEGHAKLAETLLTKEVMYAEDLVNIFGKRQWKSRTEEIMKLQAERDAKRALEEAEKEKEKKDNGKSDEASVTDAEVVDVTATVVEVSPKSENSDNEGKGDGDDDKPIPTPPPFKKD
;
A
#
# COMPACT_ATOMS: atom_id res chain seq x y z
N PHE A 1 -11.69 9.52 8.99
CA PHE A 1 -12.39 9.39 7.70
C PHE A 1 -11.73 10.19 6.58
N HIS A 2 -11.28 11.42 6.83
CA HIS A 2 -10.65 12.27 5.81
C HIS A 2 -9.14 11.93 5.64
N GLN A 3 -8.48 11.53 6.71
CA GLN A 3 -7.05 11.18 6.71
C GLN A 3 -6.77 9.80 6.13
N ASP A 4 -7.60 8.80 6.42
CA ASP A 4 -7.51 7.45 5.81
C ASP A 4 -7.65 7.53 4.28
N ALA A 5 -8.52 8.44 3.82
CA ALA A 5 -8.72 8.74 2.41
C ALA A 5 -7.45 9.27 1.74
N VAL A 6 -6.71 10.14 2.42
CA VAL A 6 -5.49 10.77 1.88
C VAL A 6 -4.35 9.76 1.79
N ILE A 7 -4.16 8.90 2.79
CA ILE A 7 -3.09 7.88 2.81
C ILE A 7 -3.33 6.85 1.71
N LEU A 8 -4.55 6.33 1.57
CA LEU A 8 -4.89 5.37 0.51
C LEU A 8 -4.85 6.01 -0.89
N SER A 9 -5.14 7.32 -1.01
CA SER A 9 -5.09 8.04 -2.29
C SER A 9 -3.67 8.34 -2.74
N ALA A 10 -2.74 8.60 -1.83
CA ALA A 10 -1.34 8.89 -2.14
C ALA A 10 -0.60 7.69 -2.73
N GLN A 11 -1.09 6.47 -2.48
CA GLN A 11 -0.48 5.23 -2.99
C GLN A 11 -1.09 4.71 -4.29
N ALA A 12 -2.26 5.21 -4.68
CA ALA A 12 -2.74 5.00 -6.03
C ALA A 12 -1.78 5.74 -6.98
N SER A 13 -0.95 5.00 -7.71
CA SER A 13 0.09 5.48 -8.64
C SER A 13 -0.41 6.37 -9.79
N ARG A 14 -1.64 6.82 -9.72
CA ARG A 14 -2.30 7.81 -10.59
C ARG A 14 -2.73 8.94 -9.68
N GLY A 15 -2.15 10.09 -9.84
CA GLY A 15 -2.17 11.30 -9.02
C GLY A 15 -3.40 11.60 -8.14
N PRO A 16 -3.24 12.40 -7.10
CA PRO A 16 -4.25 12.65 -6.07
C PRO A 16 -5.60 13.19 -6.59
N ALA A 17 -5.66 13.69 -7.82
CA ALA A 17 -6.89 14.19 -8.45
C ALA A 17 -7.82 13.07 -8.98
N ASP A 18 -7.30 11.87 -9.25
CA ASP A 18 -8.10 10.76 -9.82
C ASP A 18 -9.06 10.13 -8.80
N VAL A 19 -8.70 10.12 -7.52
CA VAL A 19 -9.51 9.51 -6.46
C VAL A 19 -10.82 10.27 -6.21
N PRO A 20 -10.82 11.59 -5.97
CA PRO A 20 -12.05 12.36 -5.77
C PRO A 20 -13.01 12.30 -6.96
N MET A 21 -12.48 12.37 -8.18
CA MET A 21 -13.30 12.30 -9.39
C MET A 21 -13.98 10.93 -9.52
N ARG A 22 -13.26 9.83 -9.28
CA ARG A 22 -13.84 8.48 -9.33
C ARG A 22 -14.84 8.22 -8.22
N GLN A 23 -14.62 8.76 -7.03
CA GLN A 23 -15.56 8.71 -5.91
C GLN A 23 -16.89 9.39 -6.28
N ALA A 24 -16.82 10.59 -6.84
CA ALA A 24 -18.00 11.32 -7.29
C ALA A 24 -18.76 10.57 -8.40
N LEU A 25 -18.04 9.97 -9.36
CA LEU A 25 -18.64 9.16 -10.42
C LEU A 25 -19.34 7.91 -9.88
N ILE A 26 -18.75 7.22 -8.90
CA ILE A 26 -19.37 6.03 -8.28
C ILE A 26 -20.59 6.42 -7.46
N ALA A 27 -20.52 7.49 -6.68
CA ALA A 27 -21.68 8.00 -5.93
C ALA A 27 -22.83 8.40 -6.87
N ALA A 28 -22.53 9.11 -7.97
CA ALA A 28 -23.50 9.49 -8.99
C ALA A 28 -24.13 8.27 -9.68
N ARG A 29 -23.33 7.28 -10.04
CA ARG A 29 -23.82 6.01 -10.66
C ARG A 29 -24.78 5.26 -9.72
N ASN A 30 -24.54 5.33 -8.42
CA ASN A 30 -25.39 4.70 -7.40
C ASN A 30 -26.51 5.63 -6.90
N ASN A 31 -26.79 6.75 -7.61
CA ASN A 31 -27.81 7.76 -7.25
C ASN A 31 -27.66 8.31 -5.82
N LYS A 32 -26.43 8.36 -5.28
CA LYS A 32 -26.15 8.91 -3.96
C LYS A 32 -25.89 10.41 -4.06
N LYS A 33 -26.46 11.20 -3.13
CA LYS A 33 -26.33 12.68 -3.09
C LYS A 33 -24.98 13.14 -2.53
N ALA A 34 -24.22 12.25 -1.89
CA ALA A 34 -22.90 12.52 -1.30
C ALA A 34 -22.00 11.29 -1.43
N VAL A 35 -20.68 11.50 -1.38
CA VAL A 35 -19.70 10.44 -1.33
C VAL A 35 -19.69 9.87 0.09
N ASP A 36 -20.11 8.63 0.24
CA ASP A 36 -20.04 7.89 1.49
C ASP A 36 -18.81 6.96 1.55
N ARG A 37 -18.61 6.30 2.70
CA ARG A 37 -17.49 5.36 2.91
C ARG A 37 -17.50 4.24 1.86
N GLU A 38 -18.66 3.75 1.49
CA GLU A 38 -18.81 2.66 0.51
C GLU A 38 -18.36 3.10 -0.89
N SER A 39 -18.82 4.27 -1.35
CA SER A 39 -18.41 4.86 -2.64
C SER A 39 -16.92 5.14 -2.67
N PHE A 40 -16.35 5.56 -1.54
CA PHE A 40 -14.92 5.79 -1.37
C PHE A 40 -14.12 4.48 -1.50
N MET A 41 -14.50 3.44 -0.77
CA MET A 41 -13.84 2.14 -0.82
C MET A 41 -13.96 1.50 -2.22
N ALA A 42 -15.12 1.62 -2.87
CA ALA A 42 -15.31 1.13 -4.23
C ALA A 42 -14.44 1.87 -5.27
N ALA A 43 -14.17 3.16 -5.05
CA ALA A 43 -13.25 3.93 -5.90
C ALA A 43 -11.81 3.45 -5.74
N ILE A 44 -11.36 3.23 -4.51
CA ILE A 44 -10.03 2.67 -4.21
C ILE A 44 -9.88 1.28 -4.83
N ASP A 45 -10.86 0.40 -4.64
CA ASP A 45 -10.86 -0.93 -5.24
C ASP A 45 -10.66 -0.88 -6.75
N ARG A 46 -11.36 0.04 -7.41
CA ARG A 46 -11.28 0.19 -8.86
C ARG A 46 -9.95 0.76 -9.34
N ILE A 47 -9.31 1.61 -8.53
CA ILE A 47 -8.02 2.22 -8.86
C ILE A 47 -6.88 1.21 -8.68
N ILE A 48 -6.87 0.49 -7.57
CA ILE A 48 -5.78 -0.42 -7.20
C ILE A 48 -6.01 -1.83 -7.75
N GLY A 49 -7.22 -2.39 -7.56
CA GLY A 49 -7.58 -3.75 -7.97
C GLY A 49 -8.04 -3.87 -9.42
N GLY A 50 -8.35 -2.74 -10.07
CA GLY A 50 -8.93 -2.74 -11.42
C GLY A 50 -10.43 -2.96 -11.45
N LEU A 51 -10.94 -3.29 -12.64
CA LEU A 51 -12.37 -3.57 -12.82
C LEU A 51 -12.74 -4.90 -12.17
N GLU A 52 -13.91 -4.93 -11.56
CA GLU A 52 -14.53 -6.16 -11.08
C GLU A 52 -14.95 -7.04 -12.25
N HIS A 53 -14.58 -8.29 -12.23
CA HIS A 53 -14.94 -9.29 -13.22
C HIS A 53 -16.08 -10.19 -12.70
N SER A 54 -17.26 -9.63 -12.56
CA SER A 54 -18.46 -10.37 -12.12
C SER A 54 -18.88 -11.52 -13.08
N SER A 55 -18.34 -11.51 -14.31
CA SER A 55 -18.62 -12.56 -15.31
C SER A 55 -17.65 -13.74 -15.28
N LYS A 56 -16.62 -13.72 -14.40
CA LYS A 56 -15.68 -14.84 -14.30
C LYS A 56 -16.36 -16.02 -13.63
N ILE A 57 -16.52 -17.11 -14.34
CA ILE A 57 -17.08 -18.35 -13.80
C ILE A 57 -15.99 -19.03 -12.98
N ILE A 58 -16.19 -19.09 -11.67
CA ILE A 58 -15.32 -19.77 -10.72
C ILE A 58 -16.11 -20.95 -10.16
N SER A 59 -15.52 -22.14 -10.16
CA SER A 59 -16.15 -23.32 -9.55
C SER A 59 -16.26 -23.16 -8.02
N ALA A 60 -17.17 -23.95 -7.40
CA ALA A 60 -17.34 -23.91 -5.96
C ALA A 60 -16.04 -24.29 -5.22
N ASP A 61 -15.31 -25.28 -5.73
CA ASP A 61 -14.05 -25.74 -5.16
C ASP A 61 -12.95 -24.67 -5.27
N GLU A 62 -12.85 -23.98 -6.41
CA GLU A 62 -11.93 -22.86 -6.59
C GLU A 62 -12.28 -21.69 -5.67
N LYS A 63 -13.57 -21.37 -5.53
CA LYS A 63 -14.03 -20.31 -4.62
C LYS A 63 -13.67 -20.64 -3.18
N GLN A 64 -13.81 -21.91 -2.78
CA GLN A 64 -13.39 -22.40 -1.46
C GLN A 64 -11.87 -22.26 -1.29
N ALA A 65 -11.07 -22.68 -2.27
CA ALA A 65 -9.62 -22.56 -2.21
C ALA A 65 -9.17 -21.10 -2.08
N ILE A 66 -9.79 -20.17 -2.84
CA ILE A 66 -9.52 -18.74 -2.75
C ILE A 66 -9.88 -18.22 -1.35
N ALA A 67 -11.03 -18.59 -0.80
CA ALA A 67 -11.44 -18.15 0.54
C ALA A 67 -10.48 -18.63 1.64
N ILE A 68 -10.01 -19.86 1.56
CA ILE A 68 -9.00 -20.41 2.46
C ILE A 68 -7.68 -19.66 2.35
N HIS A 69 -7.25 -19.36 1.11
CA HIS A 69 -6.02 -18.64 0.82
C HIS A 69 -6.05 -17.21 1.41
N GLU A 70 -7.07 -16.44 1.10
CA GLU A 70 -7.22 -15.06 1.59
C GLU A 70 -7.42 -15.01 3.11
N ALA A 71 -8.18 -15.96 3.67
CA ALA A 71 -8.29 -16.13 5.11
C ALA A 71 -6.95 -16.45 5.76
N GLY A 72 -6.07 -17.19 5.06
CA GLY A 72 -4.72 -17.50 5.51
C GLY A 72 -3.86 -16.23 5.68
N HIS A 73 -3.83 -15.36 4.67
CA HIS A 73 -3.16 -14.06 4.75
C HIS A 73 -3.71 -13.23 5.91
N ALA A 74 -5.02 -13.14 6.02
CA ALA A 74 -5.71 -12.38 7.02
C ALA A 74 -5.40 -12.88 8.44
N THR A 75 -5.47 -14.21 8.66
CA THR A 75 -5.20 -14.81 9.95
C THR A 75 -3.75 -14.58 10.37
N VAL A 76 -2.78 -14.88 9.50
CA VAL A 76 -1.36 -14.72 9.84
C VAL A 76 -1.03 -13.27 10.14
N SER A 77 -1.53 -12.33 9.33
CA SER A 77 -1.29 -10.90 9.54
C SER A 77 -1.84 -10.40 10.88
N TRP A 78 -2.96 -10.95 11.37
CA TRP A 78 -3.59 -10.52 12.62
C TRP A 78 -2.72 -10.76 13.85
N PHE A 79 -1.91 -11.83 13.82
CA PHE A 79 -1.06 -12.26 14.94
C PHE A 79 0.42 -11.86 14.79
N LEU A 80 0.78 -11.03 13.81
CA LEU A 80 2.13 -10.52 13.62
C LEU A 80 2.24 -9.06 14.07
N GLU A 81 3.34 -8.74 14.77
CA GLU A 81 3.60 -7.40 15.32
C GLU A 81 3.75 -6.35 14.24
N TYR A 82 4.60 -6.62 13.24
CA TYR A 82 4.95 -5.67 12.19
C TYR A 82 4.06 -5.80 10.95
N SER A 83 2.98 -6.55 11.05
CA SER A 83 1.98 -6.59 9.99
C SER A 83 1.19 -5.27 9.95
N ASN A 84 1.01 -4.74 8.74
CA ASN A 84 0.15 -3.59 8.52
C ASN A 84 -1.29 -3.89 8.95
N GLU A 85 -2.00 -2.84 9.37
CA GLU A 85 -3.40 -2.95 9.75
C GLU A 85 -4.24 -3.37 8.56
N MET A 86 -5.05 -4.42 8.76
CA MET A 86 -5.95 -4.89 7.71
C MET A 86 -7.13 -3.95 7.56
N VAL A 87 -7.42 -3.57 6.34
CA VAL A 87 -8.61 -2.79 5.96
C VAL A 87 -9.77 -3.72 5.64
N LYS A 88 -9.52 -4.68 4.77
CA LYS A 88 -10.50 -5.68 4.34
C LYS A 88 -9.84 -6.88 3.69
N VAL A 89 -10.58 -7.97 3.61
CA VAL A 89 -10.26 -9.16 2.81
C VAL A 89 -11.45 -9.48 1.90
N SER A 90 -11.17 -9.86 0.66
CA SER A 90 -12.21 -10.08 -0.36
C SER A 90 -11.85 -11.24 -1.28
N ILE A 91 -12.84 -12.02 -1.66
CA ILE A 91 -12.75 -13.07 -2.68
C ILE A 91 -13.45 -12.66 -3.99
N VAL A 92 -13.79 -11.38 -4.14
CA VAL A 92 -14.36 -10.84 -5.38
C VAL A 92 -13.24 -10.65 -6.39
N PRO A 93 -13.29 -11.30 -7.58
CA PRO A 93 -12.24 -11.19 -8.57
C PRO A 93 -12.10 -9.77 -9.13
N ARG A 94 -10.86 -9.25 -9.18
CA ARG A 94 -10.56 -7.95 -9.75
C ARG A 94 -9.27 -7.99 -10.57
N GLY A 95 -9.34 -7.55 -11.82
CA GLY A 95 -8.19 -7.61 -12.72
C GLY A 95 -7.66 -9.03 -12.86
N MET A 96 -6.39 -9.24 -12.56
CA MET A 96 -5.75 -10.57 -12.59
C MET A 96 -5.92 -11.35 -11.27
N ALA A 97 -6.29 -10.69 -10.17
CA ALA A 97 -6.45 -11.31 -8.87
C ALA A 97 -7.81 -12.00 -8.72
N LEU A 98 -7.83 -13.16 -8.07
CA LEU A 98 -9.04 -13.91 -7.74
C LEU A 98 -9.62 -13.51 -6.38
N GLY A 99 -8.76 -12.99 -5.49
CA GLY A 99 -9.06 -12.42 -4.19
C GLY A 99 -7.99 -11.41 -3.82
N ALA A 100 -8.15 -10.73 -2.69
CA ALA A 100 -7.13 -9.85 -2.14
C ALA A 100 -7.39 -9.52 -0.67
N ALA A 101 -6.33 -9.52 0.13
CA ALA A 101 -6.28 -8.91 1.45
C ALA A 101 -5.65 -7.51 1.34
N TRP A 102 -6.35 -6.52 1.86
CA TRP A 102 -5.98 -5.11 1.77
C TRP A 102 -5.49 -4.61 3.12
N TYR A 103 -4.34 -3.97 3.12
CA TYR A 103 -3.69 -3.47 4.31
C TYR A 103 -3.49 -1.97 4.23
N MET A 104 -3.59 -1.28 5.37
CA MET A 104 -3.22 0.12 5.49
C MET A 104 -1.69 0.19 5.45
N PRO A 105 -1.09 0.83 4.45
CA PRO A 105 0.34 0.91 4.40
C PRO A 105 0.88 1.85 5.49
N GLU A 106 1.86 1.37 6.21
CA GLU A 106 2.58 2.18 7.17
C GLU A 106 3.77 2.88 6.52
N GLU A 107 3.87 4.19 6.68
CA GLU A 107 5.06 4.93 6.29
C GLU A 107 6.21 4.62 7.24
N ARG A 108 7.19 3.86 6.75
CA ARG A 108 8.43 3.56 7.47
C ARG A 108 9.61 4.08 6.68
N GLN A 109 10.37 5.01 7.27
CA GLN A 109 11.63 5.48 6.69
C GLN A 109 12.74 4.42 6.82
N ILE A 110 12.71 3.63 7.88
CA ILE A 110 13.66 2.55 8.16
C ILE A 110 12.87 1.31 8.55
N THR A 111 13.13 0.20 7.87
CA THR A 111 12.43 -1.08 8.10
C THR A 111 13.38 -2.05 8.81
N PRO A 112 13.08 -2.50 10.05
CA PRO A 112 13.90 -3.50 10.74
C PRO A 112 13.71 -4.89 10.09
N LEU A 113 14.70 -5.77 10.29
CA LEU A 113 14.67 -7.15 9.77
C LEU A 113 13.36 -7.88 10.13
N GLN A 114 12.93 -7.76 11.40
CA GLN A 114 11.72 -8.42 11.87
C GLN A 114 10.48 -8.01 11.09
N ALA A 115 10.37 -6.74 10.67
CA ALA A 115 9.25 -6.29 9.86
C ALA A 115 9.26 -6.90 8.44
N LEU A 116 10.43 -7.11 7.85
CA LEU A 116 10.57 -7.83 6.57
C LEU A 116 10.19 -9.31 6.72
N LEU A 117 10.61 -9.96 7.80
CA LEU A 117 10.26 -11.35 8.10
C LEU A 117 8.76 -11.52 8.37
N ASP A 118 8.14 -10.60 9.11
CA ASP A 118 6.70 -10.61 9.35
C ASP A 118 5.93 -10.42 8.03
N GLN A 119 6.39 -9.54 7.15
CA GLN A 119 5.79 -9.35 5.83
C GLN A 119 5.91 -10.60 4.96
N MET A 120 7.05 -11.30 5.02
CA MET A 120 7.20 -12.59 4.33
C MET A 120 6.26 -13.64 4.90
N CYS A 121 6.19 -13.75 6.23
CA CYS A 121 5.34 -14.70 6.94
C CYS A 121 3.87 -14.51 6.56
N MET A 122 3.34 -13.28 6.61
CA MET A 122 1.96 -13.01 6.21
C MET A 122 1.70 -13.28 4.72
N THR A 123 2.67 -12.98 3.86
CA THR A 123 2.57 -13.24 2.41
C THR A 123 2.54 -14.74 2.10
N LEU A 124 3.20 -15.57 2.90
CA LEU A 124 3.15 -17.03 2.80
C LEU A 124 1.88 -17.65 3.42
N GLY A 125 1.10 -16.85 4.16
CA GLY A 125 -0.10 -17.30 4.88
C GLY A 125 -1.12 -17.99 4.00
N GLY A 126 -1.37 -17.47 2.79
CA GLY A 126 -2.31 -18.07 1.84
C GLY A 126 -1.92 -19.49 1.42
N ARG A 127 -0.67 -19.67 0.97
CA ARG A 127 -0.14 -20.99 0.59
C ARG A 127 -0.09 -21.97 1.77
N ALA A 128 0.28 -21.48 2.96
CA ALA A 128 0.30 -22.29 4.18
C ALA A 128 -1.10 -22.76 4.57
N ALA A 129 -2.11 -21.90 4.39
CA ALA A 129 -3.51 -22.25 4.64
C ALA A 129 -4.04 -23.30 3.66
N GLU A 130 -3.70 -23.19 2.37
CA GLU A 130 -4.04 -24.23 1.38
C GLU A 130 -3.45 -25.59 1.77
N GLU A 131 -2.15 -25.65 2.09
CA GLU A 131 -1.48 -26.91 2.48
C GLU A 131 -2.13 -27.54 3.72
N LEU A 132 -2.38 -26.73 4.78
CA LEU A 132 -2.93 -27.23 6.04
C LEU A 132 -4.40 -27.63 5.95
N THR A 133 -5.19 -26.99 5.09
CA THR A 133 -6.65 -27.17 5.03
C THR A 133 -7.06 -28.11 3.91
N LEU A 134 -6.46 -27.96 2.73
CA LEU A 134 -6.78 -28.74 1.53
C LEU A 134 -5.84 -29.92 1.32
N GLY A 135 -4.69 -29.99 2.04
CA GLY A 135 -3.66 -31.00 1.84
C GLY A 135 -2.90 -30.87 0.52
N GLN A 136 -3.10 -29.77 -0.21
CA GLN A 136 -2.47 -29.50 -1.49
C GLN A 136 -2.23 -28.00 -1.66
N VAL A 137 -1.33 -27.65 -2.56
CA VAL A 137 -0.99 -26.26 -2.88
C VAL A 137 -1.37 -25.96 -4.33
N SER A 138 -1.74 -24.72 -4.58
CA SER A 138 -2.18 -24.29 -5.91
C SER A 138 -1.20 -23.30 -6.57
N THR A 139 -1.45 -23.01 -7.84
CA THR A 139 -0.75 -21.95 -8.59
C THR A 139 -1.15 -20.55 -8.17
N GLY A 140 -2.19 -20.39 -7.35
CA GLY A 140 -2.70 -19.09 -6.87
C GLY A 140 -1.67 -18.28 -6.11
N ALA A 141 -0.74 -18.95 -5.41
CA ALA A 141 0.32 -18.30 -4.64
C ALA A 141 1.52 -17.80 -5.49
N LEU A 142 1.45 -17.80 -6.83
CA LEU A 142 2.57 -17.39 -7.69
C LEU A 142 3.11 -16.00 -7.33
N ASN A 143 2.22 -15.03 -7.20
CA ASN A 143 2.58 -13.64 -6.90
C ASN A 143 3.21 -13.49 -5.50
N ASP A 144 2.70 -14.26 -4.55
CA ASP A 144 3.20 -14.23 -3.17
C ASP A 144 4.59 -14.84 -3.08
N LEU A 145 4.80 -15.96 -3.76
CA LEU A 145 6.13 -16.58 -3.85
C LEU A 145 7.14 -15.68 -4.55
N GLU A 146 6.73 -14.96 -5.60
CA GLU A 146 7.58 -13.98 -6.27
C GLU A 146 8.00 -12.86 -5.32
N LYS A 147 7.03 -12.27 -4.59
CA LYS A 147 7.29 -11.21 -3.60
C LYS A 147 8.23 -11.68 -2.49
N VAL A 148 7.93 -12.84 -1.91
CA VAL A 148 8.73 -13.42 -0.82
C VAL A 148 10.15 -13.74 -1.27
N THR A 149 10.34 -14.30 -2.48
CA THR A 149 11.64 -14.58 -3.04
C THR A 149 12.46 -13.32 -3.26
N LYS A 150 11.85 -12.26 -3.83
CA LYS A 150 12.50 -10.95 -4.00
C LYS A 150 12.90 -10.34 -2.66
N MET A 151 12.05 -10.48 -1.65
CA MET A 151 12.28 -9.94 -0.31
C MET A 151 13.41 -10.67 0.42
N ALA A 152 13.41 -12.01 0.39
CA ALA A 152 14.50 -12.82 0.94
C ALA A 152 15.82 -12.53 0.27
N TYR A 153 15.81 -12.41 -1.06
CA TYR A 153 17.00 -12.04 -1.82
C TYR A 153 17.51 -10.64 -1.42
N ALA A 154 16.61 -9.67 -1.25
CA ALA A 154 16.99 -8.33 -0.80
C ALA A 154 17.60 -8.33 0.61
N ILE A 155 17.06 -9.11 1.55
CA ILE A 155 17.60 -9.26 2.90
C ILE A 155 19.05 -9.75 2.85
N VAL A 156 19.32 -10.77 2.01
CA VAL A 156 20.65 -11.40 1.95
C VAL A 156 21.64 -10.59 1.12
N VAL A 157 21.20 -10.08 -0.05
CA VAL A 157 22.09 -9.55 -1.10
C VAL A 157 22.21 -8.04 -1.08
N TYR A 158 21.13 -7.32 -0.71
CA TYR A 158 21.12 -5.87 -0.76
C TYR A 158 21.30 -5.23 0.62
N TYR A 159 20.61 -5.75 1.63
CA TYR A 159 20.63 -5.15 2.96
C TYR A 159 21.72 -5.72 3.87
N GLY A 160 22.30 -6.88 3.52
CA GLY A 160 23.31 -7.54 4.35
C GLY A 160 22.81 -7.90 5.76
N MET A 161 21.51 -8.21 5.87
CA MET A 161 20.82 -8.48 7.15
C MET A 161 20.78 -9.97 7.49
N SER A 162 21.40 -10.86 6.67
CA SER A 162 21.47 -12.29 6.95
C SER A 162 22.56 -12.59 7.98
N GLU A 163 22.30 -13.54 8.88
CA GLU A 163 23.29 -14.00 9.85
C GLU A 163 24.47 -14.73 9.19
N LYS A 164 24.23 -15.47 8.09
CA LYS A 164 25.27 -16.21 7.38
C LYS A 164 26.10 -15.38 6.42
N ILE A 165 25.53 -14.29 5.91
CA ILE A 165 26.20 -13.37 4.98
C ILE A 165 25.98 -11.93 5.50
N PRO A 166 26.55 -11.59 6.68
CA PRO A 166 26.30 -10.29 7.28
C PRO A 166 27.13 -9.19 6.63
N ASN A 167 26.57 -7.96 6.64
CA ASN A 167 27.29 -6.72 6.32
C ASN A 167 27.89 -6.66 4.89
N VAL A 168 27.37 -7.45 3.97
CA VAL A 168 27.76 -7.42 2.54
C VAL A 168 26.60 -6.92 1.71
N CYS A 169 26.86 -5.93 0.85
CA CYS A 169 25.90 -5.38 -0.09
C CYS A 169 26.40 -5.59 -1.51
N TYR A 170 25.59 -6.24 -2.33
CA TYR A 170 25.85 -6.44 -3.76
C TYR A 170 24.92 -5.57 -4.62
N TYR A 171 24.26 -4.58 -4.03
CA TYR A 171 23.42 -3.62 -4.74
C TYR A 171 24.26 -2.53 -5.37
N ASP A 172 24.05 -2.29 -6.65
CA ASP A 172 24.65 -1.17 -7.37
C ASP A 172 23.63 -0.04 -7.50
N SER A 173 23.82 1.03 -6.72
CA SER A 173 22.97 2.22 -6.72
C SER A 173 23.16 3.08 -7.99
N THR A 174 24.23 2.86 -8.76
CA THR A 174 24.50 3.63 -9.99
C THR A 174 23.71 3.12 -11.19
N GLY A 175 23.10 1.93 -11.06
CA GLY A 175 22.36 1.26 -12.13
C GLY A 175 23.27 0.81 -13.29
N GLN A 176 24.58 0.96 -13.17
CA GLN A 176 25.55 0.37 -14.07
C GLN A 176 25.67 -1.10 -13.72
N SER A 177 24.80 -1.91 -14.33
CA SER A 177 24.91 -3.35 -14.21
C SER A 177 26.38 -3.75 -14.51
N TYR A 178 26.98 -4.54 -13.61
CA TYR A 178 28.33 -5.12 -13.82
C TYR A 178 28.38 -6.08 -15.02
N GLY A 179 27.77 -5.69 -16.14
CA GLY A 179 27.61 -6.54 -17.33
C GLY A 179 26.72 -7.76 -17.07
N PHE A 180 26.95 -8.83 -17.80
CA PHE A 180 26.20 -10.09 -17.67
C PHE A 180 26.65 -10.97 -16.48
N SER A 181 27.58 -10.52 -15.63
CA SER A 181 28.12 -11.30 -14.52
C SER A 181 27.63 -10.80 -13.16
N LYS A 182 27.19 -11.73 -12.31
CA LYS A 182 26.91 -11.44 -10.90
C LYS A 182 28.21 -10.99 -10.21
N PRO A 183 28.17 -10.04 -9.24
CA PRO A 183 29.37 -9.54 -8.55
C PRO A 183 29.98 -10.55 -7.55
N TYR A 184 29.65 -11.84 -7.67
CA TYR A 184 30.12 -12.91 -6.80
C TYR A 184 30.29 -14.22 -7.55
N GLY A 185 31.23 -15.06 -7.08
CA GLY A 185 31.53 -16.37 -7.66
C GLY A 185 30.50 -17.45 -7.32
N GLY A 186 30.64 -18.62 -7.96
CA GLY A 186 29.67 -19.72 -7.87
C GLY A 186 29.43 -20.22 -6.44
N GLU A 187 30.49 -20.34 -5.61
CA GLU A 187 30.34 -20.74 -4.21
C GLU A 187 29.50 -19.76 -3.40
N ARG A 188 29.72 -18.44 -3.59
CA ARG A 188 28.91 -17.41 -2.94
C ARG A 188 27.48 -17.41 -3.45
N ALA A 189 27.26 -17.66 -4.74
CA ALA A 189 25.92 -17.81 -5.30
C ALA A 189 25.16 -18.94 -4.60
N LYS A 190 25.80 -20.09 -4.39
CA LYS A 190 25.20 -21.21 -3.66
C LYS A 190 24.87 -20.84 -2.21
N GLN A 191 25.78 -20.16 -1.50
CA GLN A 191 25.52 -19.70 -0.14
C GLN A 191 24.32 -18.75 -0.07
N ILE A 192 24.16 -17.86 -1.05
CA ILE A 192 23.01 -16.95 -1.17
C ILE A 192 21.74 -17.76 -1.41
N ASP A 193 21.72 -18.70 -2.34
CA ASP A 193 20.55 -19.52 -2.66
C ASP A 193 20.11 -20.37 -1.46
N ASP A 194 21.08 -20.99 -0.76
CA ASP A 194 20.83 -21.78 0.45
C ASP A 194 20.21 -20.89 1.57
N GLU A 195 20.74 -19.68 1.76
CA GLU A 195 20.27 -18.77 2.79
C GLU A 195 18.89 -18.16 2.47
N VAL A 196 18.64 -17.78 1.21
CA VAL A 196 17.32 -17.35 0.73
C VAL A 196 16.28 -18.44 0.98
N SER A 197 16.60 -19.69 0.61
CA SER A 197 15.72 -20.84 0.83
C SER A 197 15.45 -21.07 2.31
N ARG A 198 16.47 -20.95 3.17
CA ARG A 198 16.33 -21.09 4.62
C ARG A 198 15.38 -20.07 5.20
N ILE A 199 15.57 -18.79 4.87
CA ILE A 199 14.72 -17.70 5.37
C ILE A 199 13.27 -17.91 4.94
N ILE A 200 13.03 -18.26 3.67
CA ILE A 200 11.68 -18.52 3.16
C ILE A 200 11.02 -19.68 3.92
N ASN A 201 11.73 -20.80 4.07
CA ASN A 201 11.20 -21.96 4.76
C ASN A 201 10.91 -21.69 6.24
N GLU A 202 11.73 -20.93 6.93
CA GLU A 202 11.48 -20.55 8.32
C GLU A 202 10.20 -19.70 8.46
N GLN A 203 10.01 -18.72 7.55
CA GLN A 203 8.78 -17.93 7.60
C GLN A 203 7.55 -18.73 7.17
N TYR A 204 7.72 -19.73 6.28
CA TYR A 204 6.64 -20.63 5.89
C TYR A 204 6.20 -21.52 7.07
N GLU A 205 7.14 -22.13 7.80
CA GLU A 205 6.80 -22.92 9.00
C GLU A 205 6.20 -22.03 10.10
N ARG A 206 6.69 -20.80 10.25
CA ARG A 206 6.10 -19.83 11.18
C ARG A 206 4.64 -19.51 10.82
N ALA A 207 4.34 -19.29 9.54
CA ALA A 207 2.97 -19.08 9.06
C ALA A 207 2.07 -20.30 9.35
N LYS A 208 2.57 -21.50 9.08
CA LYS A 208 1.85 -22.76 9.41
C LYS A 208 1.60 -22.90 10.91
N GLN A 209 2.55 -22.52 11.75
CA GLN A 209 2.37 -22.58 13.20
C GLN A 209 1.27 -21.62 13.65
N ILE A 210 1.27 -20.38 13.20
CA ILE A 210 0.20 -19.41 13.52
C ILE A 210 -1.17 -19.94 13.08
N LEU A 211 -1.26 -20.53 11.89
CA LEU A 211 -2.51 -21.10 11.38
C LEU A 211 -2.98 -22.32 12.19
N ARG A 212 -2.07 -23.17 12.68
CA ARG A 212 -2.41 -24.29 13.57
C ARG A 212 -2.94 -23.80 14.91
N ASP A 213 -2.30 -22.78 15.49
CA ASP A 213 -2.67 -22.21 16.77
C ASP A 213 -4.04 -21.51 16.72
N HIS A 214 -4.42 -21.01 15.52
CA HIS A 214 -5.67 -20.27 15.29
C HIS A 214 -6.59 -20.95 14.28
N LYS A 215 -6.53 -22.28 14.18
CA LYS A 215 -7.24 -23.09 13.17
C LYS A 215 -8.76 -22.81 13.13
N GLU A 216 -9.39 -22.72 14.28
CA GLU A 216 -10.85 -22.49 14.36
C GLU A 216 -11.25 -21.11 13.85
N GLY A 217 -10.46 -20.09 14.20
CA GLY A 217 -10.66 -18.72 13.71
C GLY A 217 -10.46 -18.62 12.20
N HIS A 218 -9.40 -19.26 11.67
CA HIS A 218 -9.14 -19.33 10.24
C HIS A 218 -10.29 -20.01 9.48
N ALA A 219 -10.79 -21.15 9.97
CA ALA A 219 -11.90 -21.86 9.34
C ALA A 219 -13.18 -21.01 9.33
N LYS A 220 -13.50 -20.34 10.44
CA LYS A 220 -14.64 -19.42 10.53
C LYS A 220 -14.51 -18.23 9.60
N LEU A 221 -13.30 -17.68 9.46
CA LEU A 221 -13.03 -16.58 8.54
C LEU A 221 -13.26 -17.01 7.09
N ALA A 222 -12.72 -18.16 6.68
CA ALA A 222 -12.89 -18.71 5.33
C ALA A 222 -14.36 -18.99 5.01
N GLU A 223 -15.13 -19.59 5.92
CA GLU A 223 -16.56 -19.84 5.76
C GLU A 223 -17.37 -18.54 5.64
N THR A 224 -17.03 -17.54 6.45
CA THR A 224 -17.70 -16.24 6.40
C THR A 224 -17.40 -15.52 5.06
N LEU A 225 -16.17 -15.62 4.55
CA LEU A 225 -15.79 -15.10 3.24
C LEU A 225 -16.57 -15.75 2.10
N LEU A 226 -16.83 -17.05 2.15
CA LEU A 226 -17.68 -17.72 1.16
C LEU A 226 -19.10 -17.15 1.08
N THR A 227 -19.62 -16.67 2.22
CA THR A 227 -20.98 -16.14 2.33
C THR A 227 -21.05 -14.64 2.05
N LYS A 228 -20.14 -13.84 2.64
CA LYS A 228 -20.14 -12.38 2.56
C LYS A 228 -19.32 -11.85 1.41
N GLU A 229 -18.39 -12.63 0.85
CA GLU A 229 -17.41 -12.29 -0.18
C GLU A 229 -16.43 -11.16 0.18
N VAL A 230 -16.80 -10.28 1.11
CA VAL A 230 -15.97 -9.19 1.63
C VAL A 230 -16.13 -9.11 3.14
N MET A 231 -15.03 -9.00 3.85
CA MET A 231 -14.98 -8.79 5.30
C MET A 231 -14.05 -7.64 5.64
N TYR A 232 -14.38 -6.90 6.69
CA TYR A 232 -13.61 -5.74 7.17
C TYR A 232 -12.89 -6.08 8.49
N ALA A 233 -12.01 -5.18 8.93
CA ALA A 233 -11.26 -5.35 10.17
C ALA A 233 -12.17 -5.64 11.39
N GLU A 234 -13.35 -5.01 11.42
CA GLU A 234 -14.33 -5.21 12.50
C GLU A 234 -14.86 -6.66 12.58
N ASP A 235 -15.00 -7.33 11.42
CA ASP A 235 -15.39 -8.73 11.37
C ASP A 235 -14.30 -9.64 11.96
N LEU A 236 -13.02 -9.31 11.72
CA LEU A 236 -11.89 -10.06 12.28
C LEU A 236 -11.78 -9.88 13.80
N VAL A 237 -12.09 -8.68 14.31
CA VAL A 237 -12.19 -8.46 15.77
C VAL A 237 -13.23 -9.39 16.41
N ASN A 238 -14.34 -9.65 15.73
CA ASN A 238 -15.38 -10.57 16.21
C ASN A 238 -14.94 -12.03 16.19
N ILE A 239 -13.97 -12.40 15.36
CA ILE A 239 -13.46 -13.78 15.24
C ILE A 239 -12.26 -14.01 16.17
N PHE A 240 -11.26 -13.10 16.13
CA PHE A 240 -9.97 -13.26 16.80
C PHE A 240 -9.81 -12.43 18.08
N GLY A 241 -10.77 -11.54 18.38
CA GLY A 241 -10.61 -10.51 19.40
C GLY A 241 -9.78 -9.31 18.91
N LYS A 242 -9.55 -8.36 19.82
CA LYS A 242 -8.73 -7.19 19.48
C LYS A 242 -7.30 -7.62 19.18
N ARG A 243 -6.70 -7.01 18.17
CA ARG A 243 -5.29 -7.21 17.83
C ARG A 243 -4.41 -6.84 19.04
N GLN A 244 -3.41 -7.68 19.33
CA GLN A 244 -2.52 -7.49 20.48
C GLN A 244 -1.57 -6.29 20.30
N TRP A 245 -1.21 -6.00 19.07
CA TRP A 245 -0.26 -4.97 18.71
C TRP A 245 -0.98 -3.67 18.34
N LYS A 246 -0.46 -2.56 18.83
CA LYS A 246 -0.99 -1.23 18.46
C LYS A 246 -0.68 -0.93 17.01
N SER A 247 -1.63 -0.34 16.32
CA SER A 247 -1.39 0.19 14.98
C SER A 247 -0.41 1.36 15.06
N ARG A 248 0.66 1.30 14.28
CA ARG A 248 1.60 2.43 14.15
C ARG A 248 0.91 3.65 13.55
N THR A 249 -0.10 3.44 12.73
CA THR A 249 -0.93 4.51 12.17
C THR A 249 -1.61 5.31 13.28
N GLU A 250 -2.15 4.64 14.31
CA GLU A 250 -2.73 5.32 15.47
C GLU A 250 -1.66 6.11 16.26
N GLU A 251 -0.46 5.57 16.42
CA GLU A 251 0.65 6.26 17.09
C GLU A 251 1.09 7.50 16.29
N ILE A 252 1.24 7.38 14.97
CA ILE A 252 1.60 8.50 14.09
C ILE A 252 0.51 9.57 14.13
N MET A 253 -0.76 9.21 14.04
CA MET A 253 -1.88 10.15 14.12
C MET A 253 -1.90 10.89 15.46
N LYS A 254 -1.64 10.19 16.56
CA LYS A 254 -1.54 10.81 17.88
C LYS A 254 -0.38 11.80 17.95
N LEU A 255 0.80 11.42 17.45
CA LEU A 255 1.98 12.31 17.40
C LEU A 255 1.75 13.52 16.49
N GLN A 256 1.04 13.34 15.36
CA GLN A 256 0.67 14.45 14.48
C GLN A 256 -0.31 15.39 15.17
N ALA A 257 -1.34 14.86 15.80
CA ALA A 257 -2.32 15.67 16.55
C ALA A 257 -1.66 16.46 17.68
N GLU A 258 -0.70 15.85 18.41
CA GLU A 258 0.09 16.53 19.44
C GLU A 258 0.97 17.67 18.87
N ARG A 259 1.60 17.44 17.71
CA ARG A 259 2.40 18.44 17.00
C ARG A 259 1.52 19.60 16.50
N ASP A 260 0.38 19.29 15.89
CA ASP A 260 -0.55 20.30 15.39
C ASP A 260 -1.14 21.15 16.54
N ALA A 261 -1.47 20.52 17.66
CA ALA A 261 -1.93 21.22 18.86
C ALA A 261 -0.82 22.14 19.42
N LYS A 262 0.43 21.68 19.47
CA LYS A 262 1.56 22.50 19.91
C LYS A 262 1.79 23.69 18.99
N ARG A 263 1.74 23.46 17.67
CA ARG A 263 1.90 24.52 16.67
C ARG A 263 0.80 25.57 16.77
N ALA A 264 -0.44 25.14 16.96
CA ALA A 264 -1.57 26.05 17.15
C ALA A 264 -1.41 26.91 18.43
N LEU A 265 -0.88 26.34 19.51
CA LEU A 265 -0.56 27.09 20.73
C LEU A 265 0.55 28.13 20.49
N GLU A 266 1.65 27.75 19.82
CA GLU A 266 2.76 28.66 19.50
C GLU A 266 2.30 29.80 18.56
N GLU A 267 1.42 29.52 17.60
CA GLU A 267 0.84 30.52 16.71
C GLU A 267 -0.09 31.48 17.47
N ALA A 268 -0.91 30.96 18.39
CA ALA A 268 -1.76 31.78 19.25
C ALA A 268 -0.97 32.67 20.25
N GLU A 269 0.14 32.20 20.76
CA GLU A 269 1.05 32.99 21.60
C GLU A 269 1.72 34.12 20.79
N LYS A 270 2.22 33.83 19.61
CA LYS A 270 2.80 34.84 18.70
C LYS A 270 1.77 35.90 18.25
N GLU A 271 0.51 35.53 18.06
CA GLU A 271 -0.56 36.49 17.77
C GLU A 271 -0.87 37.38 18.98
N LYS A 272 -0.84 36.85 20.21
CA LYS A 272 -1.00 37.63 21.45
C LYS A 272 0.15 38.60 21.64
N GLU A 273 1.39 38.18 21.45
CA GLU A 273 2.58 39.05 21.54
C GLU A 273 2.54 40.19 20.50
N LYS A 274 2.11 39.88 19.27
CA LYS A 274 1.91 40.93 18.24
C LYS A 274 0.83 41.94 18.59
N LYS A 275 -0.27 41.52 19.25
CA LYS A 275 -1.34 42.41 19.70
C LYS A 275 -0.96 43.23 20.90
N ASP A 276 -0.09 42.74 21.77
CA ASP A 276 0.39 43.44 22.94
C ASP A 276 1.47 44.49 22.57
N ASN A 277 2.38 44.16 21.66
CA ASN A 277 3.36 45.11 21.11
C ASN A 277 2.74 46.18 20.20
N GLY A 278 1.62 45.88 19.52
CA GLY A 278 0.89 46.90 18.72
C GLY A 278 0.10 47.92 19.55
N LYS A 279 -0.10 47.67 20.85
CA LYS A 279 -0.78 48.63 21.75
C LYS A 279 0.18 49.66 22.37
N SER A 280 1.51 49.48 22.29
CA SER A 280 2.49 50.43 22.82
C SER A 280 2.83 51.57 21.85
N ASP A 281 2.47 51.47 20.57
CA ASP A 281 2.82 52.50 19.55
C ASP A 281 1.67 53.46 19.19
N GLU A 282 0.44 53.28 19.74
CA GLU A 282 -0.69 54.18 19.46
C GLU A 282 -0.80 55.38 20.41
N ALA A 283 0.17 55.66 21.27
CA ALA A 283 0.10 56.74 22.26
C ALA A 283 0.92 57.99 21.90
N SER A 284 1.35 58.19 20.65
CA SER A 284 1.97 59.47 20.24
C SER A 284 1.89 59.70 18.73
N VAL A 285 0.76 60.14 18.21
CA VAL A 285 0.74 61.05 17.03
C VAL A 285 -0.60 61.80 17.05
N THR A 286 -0.55 63.04 17.46
CA THR A 286 -1.57 64.07 17.20
C THR A 286 -1.32 64.69 15.83
N ASP A 287 -2.42 64.88 15.12
CA ASP A 287 -2.62 65.84 13.99
C ASP A 287 -1.72 65.67 12.76
N ALA A 288 -2.29 65.11 11.68
CA ALA A 288 -2.10 65.71 10.31
C ALA A 288 -3.08 65.07 9.30
N GLU A 289 -3.92 65.89 8.75
CA GLU A 289 -4.55 65.93 7.43
C GLU A 289 -5.13 64.63 6.81
N VAL A 290 -6.46 64.69 6.64
CA VAL A 290 -7.27 63.87 5.75
C VAL A 290 -6.92 64.19 4.29
N VAL A 291 -6.34 63.21 3.59
CA VAL A 291 -6.27 63.19 2.12
C VAL A 291 -7.17 62.07 1.63
N ASP A 292 -8.24 62.50 0.97
CA ASP A 292 -9.20 61.67 0.27
C ASP A 292 -8.55 60.98 -0.93
N VAL A 293 -8.41 59.65 -0.93
CA VAL A 293 -8.00 58.88 -2.09
C VAL A 293 -9.09 57.90 -2.49
N THR A 294 -9.88 58.34 -3.47
CA THR A 294 -10.85 57.50 -4.18
C THR A 294 -10.19 56.32 -4.83
N ALA A 295 -10.58 55.15 -4.45
CA ALA A 295 -10.13 53.90 -5.03
C ALA A 295 -10.72 53.68 -6.43
N THR A 296 -9.87 53.64 -7.43
CA THR A 296 -10.21 53.24 -8.79
C THR A 296 -10.11 51.72 -8.90
N VAL A 297 -11.24 51.07 -9.14
CA VAL A 297 -11.32 49.64 -9.46
C VAL A 297 -10.84 49.45 -10.88
N VAL A 298 -9.77 48.67 -11.07
CA VAL A 298 -9.31 48.25 -12.39
C VAL A 298 -9.82 46.80 -12.62
N GLU A 299 -10.81 46.71 -13.50
CA GLU A 299 -11.22 45.44 -14.09
C GLU A 299 -10.13 44.95 -15.07
N VAL A 300 -9.61 43.76 -14.85
CA VAL A 300 -8.73 43.09 -15.82
C VAL A 300 -9.53 42.02 -16.54
N SER A 301 -9.88 42.30 -17.77
CA SER A 301 -10.42 41.31 -18.71
C SER A 301 -9.33 40.40 -19.26
N PRO A 302 -9.59 39.12 -19.54
CA PRO A 302 -8.59 38.22 -20.12
C PRO A 302 -8.46 38.46 -21.61
N LYS A 303 -7.25 38.77 -22.07
CA LYS A 303 -6.87 38.77 -23.49
C LYS A 303 -6.57 37.35 -23.95
N SER A 304 -7.25 36.95 -25.00
CA SER A 304 -6.90 35.84 -25.90
C SER A 304 -5.71 36.26 -26.76
N GLU A 305 -4.67 35.47 -26.79
CA GLU A 305 -3.69 35.50 -27.88
C GLU A 305 -3.51 34.09 -28.45
N ASN A 306 -4.03 33.96 -29.68
CA ASN A 306 -3.60 32.97 -30.66
C ASN A 306 -2.17 33.35 -31.12
N SER A 307 -1.30 32.38 -31.21
CA SER A 307 -0.23 32.42 -32.23
C SER A 307 0.08 31.01 -32.67
N ASP A 308 -0.24 30.77 -33.90
CA ASP A 308 0.21 29.68 -34.75
C ASP A 308 1.75 29.61 -34.75
N ASN A 309 2.28 28.40 -34.62
CA ASN A 309 3.56 28.11 -35.21
C ASN A 309 3.60 26.65 -35.71
N GLU A 310 3.54 26.53 -37.02
CA GLU A 310 3.86 25.33 -37.79
C GLU A 310 5.37 25.07 -37.69
N GLY A 311 5.74 23.82 -37.43
CA GLY A 311 7.13 23.38 -37.50
C GLY A 311 7.20 21.88 -37.76
N LYS A 312 7.45 21.55 -39.01
CA LYS A 312 7.75 20.22 -39.57
C LYS A 312 8.85 19.45 -38.83
N GLY A 313 8.76 18.13 -38.93
CA GLY A 313 9.97 17.30 -39.03
C GLY A 313 9.83 15.92 -38.42
N ASP A 314 9.59 14.91 -39.26
CA ASP A 314 10.25 13.61 -39.43
C ASP A 314 10.56 12.80 -38.12
N GLY A 315 10.09 11.60 -37.98
CA GLY A 315 10.35 10.40 -38.70
C GLY A 315 10.41 9.24 -37.77
N ASP A 316 9.73 8.15 -38.07
CA ASP A 316 10.02 6.74 -37.87
C ASP A 316 10.87 6.30 -36.66
N ASP A 317 10.29 5.46 -35.82
CA ASP A 317 10.86 4.15 -35.46
C ASP A 317 9.87 3.30 -34.65
N ASP A 318 8.93 2.72 -35.39
CA ASP A 318 8.11 1.57 -34.94
C ASP A 318 8.96 0.30 -35.19
N LYS A 319 9.74 -0.14 -34.19
CA LYS A 319 10.39 -1.46 -34.21
C LYS A 319 9.67 -2.43 -33.28
N PRO A 320 9.19 -3.56 -33.81
CA PRO A 320 8.55 -4.59 -32.99
C PRO A 320 9.58 -5.30 -32.11
N ILE A 321 9.15 -5.55 -30.89
CA ILE A 321 9.88 -6.32 -29.86
C ILE A 321 10.14 -7.75 -30.39
N PRO A 322 11.38 -8.27 -30.35
CA PRO A 322 11.69 -9.61 -30.80
C PRO A 322 11.09 -10.69 -29.88
N THR A 323 10.37 -11.64 -30.46
CA THR A 323 9.89 -12.84 -29.79
C THR A 323 11.06 -13.78 -29.48
N PRO A 324 11.07 -14.44 -28.30
CA PRO A 324 12.10 -15.42 -27.95
C PRO A 324 12.01 -16.68 -28.83
N PRO A 325 13.15 -17.33 -29.11
CA PRO A 325 13.20 -18.54 -29.96
C PRO A 325 12.58 -19.76 -29.25
N PRO A 326 12.02 -20.72 -29.99
CA PRO A 326 11.41 -21.91 -29.43
C PRO A 326 12.46 -22.83 -28.80
N PHE A 327 12.09 -23.41 -27.65
CA PHE A 327 12.87 -24.45 -26.96
C PHE A 327 13.09 -25.65 -27.90
N LYS A 328 14.36 -26.02 -28.14
CA LYS A 328 14.71 -27.33 -28.72
C LYS A 328 14.54 -28.38 -27.62
N LYS A 329 13.73 -29.39 -27.94
CA LYS A 329 13.72 -30.67 -27.22
C LYS A 329 14.91 -31.45 -27.68
N ASP A 330 15.79 -31.79 -26.76
CA ASP A 330 16.68 -32.94 -26.79
C ASP A 330 16.53 -33.67 -25.46
#